data_ec205e7119d63f8b1b79f489a2049374
#
_entry.id   ec205e7119d63f8b1b79f489a2049374
#
_cell.length_a   1.000
_cell.length_b   1.000
_cell.length_c   1.000
_cell.angle_alpha   90.00
_cell.angle_beta   90.00
_cell.angle_gamma   90.00
#
_symmetry.space_group_name_H-M   'P 1'
#
loop_
_entity.id
_entity.type
_entity.pdbx_description
1 polymer ?
#
loop_
_entity_poly.entity_id
_entity_poly.type
_entity_poly.pdbx_seq_one_letter_code
_entity_poly.pdbx_strand_id
1 'polypeptide(L)'
;MTKDNFGSVIIVDKQKKVIGIVTERDLMKKLLFNSMNTKTTKLKDIMTSPVKVADKDDQLSSWLRQMSNERFRHVPVVDKSGKLINVMSQGDFVSYTWPNLVYQVKEMAKENYFKANQVVLIIISLLIYTLVTTILAAKLV
;
A
#
# COMPACT_ATOMS: atom_id res chain seq x y z
N MET A 1 -22.47 8.59 1.81
CA MET A 1 -21.84 7.80 0.76
C MET A 1 -21.90 8.52 -0.58
N THR A 2 -23.04 8.69 -1.22
CA THR A 2 -23.12 9.35 -2.54
C THR A 2 -22.75 10.83 -2.56
N LYS A 3 -23.12 11.60 -1.53
CA LYS A 3 -22.91 13.04 -1.51
C LYS A 3 -21.44 13.46 -1.27
N ASP A 4 -20.68 12.63 -0.57
CA ASP A 4 -19.30 12.93 -0.17
C ASP A 4 -18.29 11.87 -0.64
N ASN A 5 -18.68 10.99 -1.58
CA ASN A 5 -17.86 9.92 -2.17
C ASN A 5 -17.20 8.96 -1.16
N PHE A 6 -17.79 8.77 0.02
CA PHE A 6 -17.29 7.80 0.99
C PHE A 6 -17.74 6.38 0.65
N GLY A 7 -16.81 5.45 0.51
CA GLY A 7 -17.06 4.03 0.24
C GLY A 7 -17.45 3.20 1.48
N SER A 8 -17.40 3.80 2.69
CA SER A 8 -17.74 3.12 3.95
C SER A 8 -18.23 4.09 5.02
N VAL A 9 -18.97 3.55 6.00
CA VAL A 9 -19.40 4.25 7.22
C VAL A 9 -19.03 3.39 8.42
N ILE A 10 -18.33 3.97 9.39
CA ILE A 10 -17.99 3.28 10.63
C ILE A 10 -19.10 3.48 11.65
N ILE A 11 -19.53 2.41 12.29
CA ILE A 11 -20.52 2.43 13.34
C ILE A 11 -19.80 2.40 14.68
N VAL A 12 -20.11 3.36 15.52
CA VAL A 12 -19.51 3.46 16.86
C VAL A 12 -20.60 3.46 17.94
N ASP A 13 -20.24 3.05 19.12
CA ASP A 13 -21.08 3.14 20.32
C ASP A 13 -21.09 4.55 20.94
N LYS A 14 -21.79 4.71 22.05
CA LYS A 14 -21.86 5.99 22.79
C LYS A 14 -20.50 6.47 23.31
N GLN A 15 -19.56 5.58 23.49
CA GLN A 15 -18.17 5.83 23.94
C GLN A 15 -17.22 6.08 22.75
N LYS A 16 -17.74 6.15 21.51
CA LYS A 16 -16.99 6.26 20.24
C LYS A 16 -16.10 5.03 19.92
N LYS A 17 -16.37 3.87 20.55
CA LYS A 17 -15.68 2.62 20.19
C LYS A 17 -16.29 2.03 18.93
N VAL A 18 -15.45 1.45 18.07
CA VAL A 18 -15.88 0.82 16.82
C VAL A 18 -16.64 -0.46 17.10
N ILE A 19 -17.87 -0.56 16.60
CA ILE A 19 -18.75 -1.72 16.74
C ILE A 19 -19.11 -2.38 15.41
N GLY A 20 -18.95 -1.68 14.29
CA GLY A 20 -19.26 -2.21 12.97
C GLY A 20 -18.77 -1.30 11.84
N ILE A 21 -18.79 -1.84 10.63
CA ILE A 21 -18.57 -1.10 9.40
C ILE A 21 -19.65 -1.45 8.38
N VAL A 22 -20.14 -0.47 7.64
CA VAL A 22 -21.01 -0.66 6.48
C VAL A 22 -20.27 -0.12 5.26
N THR A 23 -20.11 -0.96 4.26
CA THR A 23 -19.49 -0.63 2.98
C THR A 23 -20.52 -0.63 1.87
N GLU A 24 -20.17 -0.09 0.69
CA GLU A 24 -21.00 -0.20 -0.51
C GLU A 24 -21.32 -1.66 -0.85
N ARG A 25 -20.36 -2.57 -0.62
CA ARG A 25 -20.56 -4.02 -0.80
C ARG A 25 -21.62 -4.58 0.15
N ASP A 26 -21.66 -4.10 1.40
CA ASP A 26 -22.71 -4.52 2.36
C ASP A 26 -24.09 -4.06 1.91
N LEU A 27 -24.18 -2.82 1.42
CA LEU A 27 -25.43 -2.29 0.85
C LEU A 27 -25.90 -3.13 -0.33
N MET A 28 -25.00 -3.46 -1.27
CA MET A 28 -25.34 -4.30 -2.42
C MET A 28 -25.76 -5.70 -2.01
N LYS A 29 -24.97 -6.38 -1.16
CA LYS A 29 -25.22 -7.78 -0.78
C LYS A 29 -26.34 -7.95 0.22
N LYS A 30 -26.34 -7.16 1.29
CA LYS A 30 -27.25 -7.39 2.41
C LYS A 30 -28.58 -6.65 2.23
N LEU A 31 -28.55 -5.43 1.67
CA LEU A 31 -29.73 -4.60 1.51
C LEU A 31 -30.48 -4.93 0.19
N LEU A 32 -29.78 -4.77 -0.95
CA LEU A 32 -30.43 -4.90 -2.26
C LEU A 32 -30.70 -6.37 -2.62
N PHE A 33 -29.71 -7.24 -2.50
CA PHE A 33 -29.86 -8.65 -2.87
C PHE A 33 -30.91 -9.38 -2.01
N ASN A 34 -30.98 -9.06 -0.72
CA ASN A 34 -32.01 -9.61 0.20
C ASN A 34 -33.33 -8.84 0.16
N SER A 35 -33.50 -7.89 -0.75
CA SER A 35 -34.74 -7.09 -0.90
C SER A 35 -35.19 -6.42 0.41
N MET A 36 -34.25 -6.02 1.26
CA MET A 36 -34.57 -5.36 2.53
C MET A 36 -35.12 -3.95 2.29
N ASN A 37 -36.08 -3.54 3.11
CA ASN A 37 -36.66 -2.21 2.99
C ASN A 37 -35.65 -1.14 3.47
N THR A 38 -35.21 -0.28 2.56
CA THR A 38 -34.25 0.79 2.82
C THR A 38 -34.70 1.81 3.86
N LYS A 39 -36.02 2.00 4.05
CA LYS A 39 -36.57 2.95 5.00
C LYS A 39 -36.65 2.45 6.45
N THR A 40 -36.70 1.10 6.62
CA THR A 40 -36.88 0.50 7.95
C THR A 40 -35.66 -0.26 8.45
N THR A 41 -34.75 -0.67 7.54
CA THR A 41 -33.54 -1.40 7.87
C THR A 41 -32.56 -0.50 8.62
N LYS A 42 -32.11 -0.94 9.78
CA LYS A 42 -31.10 -0.21 10.60
C LYS A 42 -29.71 -0.60 10.15
N LEU A 43 -28.74 0.32 10.29
CA LEU A 43 -27.33 0.05 9.94
C LEU A 43 -26.76 -1.17 10.67
N LYS A 44 -27.17 -1.42 11.91
CA LYS A 44 -26.76 -2.59 12.70
C LYS A 44 -27.15 -3.94 12.06
N ASP A 45 -28.20 -3.95 11.25
CA ASP A 45 -28.73 -5.17 10.65
C ASP A 45 -27.93 -5.57 9.40
N ILE A 46 -27.21 -4.59 8.81
CA ILE A 46 -26.41 -4.80 7.60
C ILE A 46 -24.90 -4.61 7.80
N MET A 47 -24.48 -4.08 8.97
CA MET A 47 -23.05 -3.88 9.23
C MET A 47 -22.29 -5.20 9.28
N THR A 48 -21.01 -5.14 8.99
CA THR A 48 -20.04 -6.21 9.27
C THR A 48 -19.48 -5.99 10.67
N SER A 49 -19.56 -7.02 11.51
CA SER A 49 -19.01 -7.05 12.87
C SER A 49 -18.60 -8.48 13.20
N PRO A 50 -17.48 -8.72 13.91
CA PRO A 50 -16.52 -7.71 14.38
C PRO A 50 -15.74 -7.06 13.25
N VAL A 51 -15.24 -5.84 13.48
CA VAL A 51 -14.41 -5.10 12.53
C VAL A 51 -12.94 -5.22 12.93
N LYS A 52 -12.06 -5.45 11.97
CA LYS A 52 -10.62 -5.29 12.18
C LYS A 52 -10.30 -3.82 12.32
N VAL A 53 -9.61 -3.47 13.38
CA VAL A 53 -9.18 -2.11 13.68
C VAL A 53 -7.67 -2.05 13.75
N ALA A 54 -7.08 -0.98 13.25
CA ALA A 54 -5.65 -0.69 13.38
C ALA A 54 -5.42 0.16 14.64
N ASP A 55 -4.36 -0.13 15.37
CA ASP A 55 -3.84 0.81 16.36
C ASP A 55 -3.08 1.93 15.62
N LYS A 56 -3.09 3.13 16.19
CA LYS A 56 -2.37 4.29 15.61
C LYS A 56 -0.85 4.06 15.50
N ASP A 57 -0.30 3.14 16.29
CA ASP A 57 1.13 2.83 16.36
C ASP A 57 1.50 1.59 15.48
N ASP A 58 0.53 0.99 14.81
CA ASP A 58 0.74 -0.16 13.92
C ASP A 58 1.54 0.18 12.67
N GLN A 59 2.28 -0.82 12.16
CA GLN A 59 3.00 -0.67 10.90
C GLN A 59 2.05 -0.66 9.69
N LEU A 60 2.10 0.41 8.90
CA LEU A 60 1.27 0.59 7.69
C LEU A 60 1.41 -0.56 6.70
N SER A 61 2.63 -1.09 6.50
CA SER A 61 2.89 -2.19 5.56
C SER A 61 2.18 -3.49 5.94
N SER A 62 2.02 -3.78 7.24
CA SER A 62 1.30 -4.96 7.71
C SER A 62 -0.19 -4.86 7.39
N TRP A 63 -0.77 -3.69 7.57
CA TRP A 63 -2.18 -3.42 7.24
C TRP A 63 -2.44 -3.47 5.75
N LEU A 64 -1.55 -2.91 4.92
CA LEU A 64 -1.67 -3.00 3.46
C LEU A 64 -1.69 -4.47 2.99
N ARG A 65 -0.83 -5.31 3.57
CA ARG A 65 -0.82 -6.75 3.29
C ARG A 65 -2.13 -7.42 3.70
N GLN A 66 -2.65 -7.12 4.90
CA GLN A 66 -3.93 -7.69 5.37
C GLN A 66 -5.10 -7.24 4.49
N MET A 67 -5.17 -5.95 4.13
CA MET A 67 -6.19 -5.41 3.24
C MET A 67 -6.19 -6.11 1.88
N SER A 68 -5.01 -6.40 1.34
CA SER A 68 -4.85 -7.14 0.09
C SER A 68 -5.30 -8.60 0.20
N ASN A 69 -4.83 -9.32 1.22
CA ASN A 69 -5.11 -10.75 1.40
C ASN A 69 -6.58 -11.01 1.71
N GLU A 70 -7.19 -10.17 2.53
CA GLU A 70 -8.56 -10.36 3.01
C GLU A 70 -9.60 -9.52 2.23
N ARG A 71 -9.13 -8.76 1.23
CA ARG A 71 -9.96 -8.00 0.28
C ARG A 71 -10.89 -6.98 0.94
N PHE A 72 -10.47 -6.33 2.01
CA PHE A 72 -11.15 -5.15 2.54
C PHE A 72 -10.36 -3.87 2.18
N ARG A 73 -11.07 -2.75 2.03
CA ARG A 73 -10.49 -1.50 1.52
C ARG A 73 -10.44 -0.37 2.54
N HIS A 74 -11.07 -0.55 3.68
CA HIS A 74 -11.16 0.46 4.73
C HIS A 74 -10.85 -0.18 6.07
N VAL A 75 -10.04 0.48 6.87
CA VAL A 75 -9.70 0.07 8.23
C VAL A 75 -9.88 1.24 9.19
N PRO A 76 -10.72 1.10 10.23
CA PRO A 76 -10.79 2.08 11.30
C PRO A 76 -9.49 2.09 12.09
N VAL A 77 -8.96 3.27 12.37
CA VAL A 77 -7.81 3.48 13.25
C VAL A 77 -8.31 3.90 14.62
N VAL A 78 -7.85 3.25 15.66
CA VAL A 78 -8.29 3.49 17.03
C VAL A 78 -7.12 3.90 17.94
N ASP A 79 -7.46 4.55 19.04
CA ASP A 79 -6.52 4.80 20.12
C ASP A 79 -6.43 3.59 21.08
N LYS A 80 -5.55 3.67 22.07
CA LYS A 80 -5.35 2.62 23.10
C LYS A 80 -6.62 2.31 23.92
N SER A 81 -7.61 3.16 23.89
CA SER A 81 -8.92 2.94 24.54
C SER A 81 -9.94 2.30 23.60
N GLY A 82 -9.60 2.06 22.35
CA GLY A 82 -10.47 1.51 21.30
C GLY A 82 -11.41 2.54 20.66
N LYS A 83 -11.20 3.85 20.92
CA LYS A 83 -12.00 4.91 20.29
C LYS A 83 -11.51 5.20 18.88
N LEU A 84 -12.45 5.41 17.99
CA LEU A 84 -12.18 5.78 16.59
C LEU A 84 -11.46 7.13 16.51
N ILE A 85 -10.28 7.12 15.89
CA ILE A 85 -9.48 8.32 15.58
C ILE A 85 -9.67 8.71 14.10
N ASN A 86 -9.54 7.71 13.21
CA ASN A 86 -9.56 7.93 11.77
C ASN A 86 -10.06 6.69 11.03
N VAL A 87 -10.28 6.82 9.74
CA VAL A 87 -10.53 5.70 8.82
C VAL A 87 -9.54 5.81 7.69
N MET A 88 -8.74 4.77 7.49
CA MET A 88 -7.80 4.71 6.36
C MET A 88 -8.35 3.81 5.26
N SER A 89 -8.28 4.31 4.03
CA SER A 89 -8.58 3.54 2.83
C SER A 89 -7.30 2.92 2.24
N GLN A 90 -7.46 1.92 1.38
CA GLN A 90 -6.33 1.35 0.62
C GLN A 90 -5.60 2.41 -0.21
N GLY A 91 -6.33 3.41 -0.75
CA GLY A 91 -5.75 4.53 -1.49
C GLY A 91 -4.86 5.41 -0.61
N ASP A 92 -5.24 5.65 0.65
CA ASP A 92 -4.43 6.43 1.59
C ASP A 92 -3.09 5.73 1.86
N PHE A 93 -3.11 4.41 2.07
CA PHE A 93 -1.89 3.63 2.25
C PHE A 93 -0.96 3.70 1.03
N VAL A 94 -1.52 3.57 -0.18
CA VAL A 94 -0.74 3.67 -1.43
C VAL A 94 -0.14 5.07 -1.56
N SER A 95 -0.92 6.12 -1.35
CA SER A 95 -0.45 7.51 -1.44
C SER A 95 0.69 7.80 -0.47
N TYR A 96 0.65 7.19 0.72
CA TYR A 96 1.68 7.39 1.74
C TYR A 96 2.97 6.62 1.44
N THR A 97 2.89 5.44 0.83
CA THR A 97 4.05 4.58 0.56
C THR A 97 4.68 4.84 -0.81
N TRP A 98 3.93 5.34 -1.77
CA TRP A 98 4.36 5.55 -3.16
C TRP A 98 5.61 6.42 -3.32
N PRO A 99 5.74 7.59 -2.64
CA PRO A 99 6.93 8.43 -2.77
C PRO A 99 8.22 7.70 -2.37
N ASN A 100 8.18 6.93 -1.28
CA ASN A 100 9.31 6.15 -0.80
C ASN A 100 9.69 5.01 -1.77
N LEU A 101 8.70 4.33 -2.35
CA LEU A 101 8.93 3.29 -3.35
C LEU A 101 9.58 3.86 -4.61
N VAL A 102 9.10 4.97 -5.12
CA VAL A 102 9.68 5.64 -6.29
C VAL A 102 11.11 6.07 -6.02
N TYR A 103 11.39 6.61 -4.83
CA TYR A 103 12.75 6.98 -4.43
C TYR A 103 13.68 5.76 -4.40
N GLN A 104 13.26 4.66 -3.75
CA GLN A 104 14.04 3.41 -3.68
C GLN A 104 14.33 2.84 -5.08
N VAL A 105 13.35 2.81 -5.97
CA VAL A 105 13.54 2.35 -7.35
C VAL A 105 14.54 3.22 -8.10
N LYS A 106 14.49 4.54 -7.94
CA LYS A 106 15.46 5.46 -8.54
C LYS A 106 16.88 5.19 -8.03
N GLU A 107 17.07 5.01 -6.72
CA GLU A 107 18.38 4.75 -6.15
C GLU A 107 18.94 3.39 -6.60
N MET A 108 18.12 2.34 -6.64
CA MET A 108 18.53 1.02 -7.19
C MET A 108 18.91 1.10 -8.67
N ALA A 109 18.17 1.85 -9.48
CA ALA A 109 18.49 2.03 -10.89
C ALA A 109 19.81 2.79 -11.07
N LYS A 110 20.07 3.80 -10.26
CA LYS A 110 21.30 4.57 -10.28
C LYS A 110 22.54 3.73 -9.88
N GLU A 111 22.42 2.93 -8.83
CA GLU A 111 23.49 2.00 -8.42
C GLU A 111 23.81 0.98 -9.51
N ASN A 112 22.81 0.38 -10.12
CA ASN A 112 23.01 -0.59 -11.20
C ASN A 112 23.66 0.05 -12.43
N TYR A 113 23.26 1.26 -12.79
CA TYR A 113 23.87 2.01 -13.89
C TYR A 113 25.34 2.35 -13.61
N PHE A 114 25.67 2.74 -12.37
CA PHE A 114 27.04 3.05 -11.98
C PHE A 114 27.94 1.80 -12.01
N LYS A 115 27.47 0.67 -11.49
CA LYS A 115 28.19 -0.62 -11.54
C LYS A 115 28.41 -1.10 -12.98
N ALA A 116 27.40 -0.99 -13.84
CA ALA A 116 27.54 -1.36 -15.25
C ALA A 116 28.60 -0.50 -15.97
N ASN A 117 28.62 0.80 -15.73
CA ASN A 117 29.64 1.69 -16.30
C ASN A 117 31.05 1.37 -15.79
N GLN A 118 31.24 1.02 -14.54
CA GLN A 118 32.55 0.59 -14.02
C GLN A 118 33.06 -0.66 -14.72
N VAL A 119 32.22 -1.66 -14.92
CA VAL A 119 32.58 -2.88 -15.64
C VAL A 119 33.01 -2.59 -17.09
N VAL A 120 32.25 -1.72 -17.77
CA VAL A 120 32.60 -1.29 -19.15
C VAL A 120 33.95 -0.58 -19.19
N LEU A 121 34.24 0.32 -18.23
CA LEU A 121 35.53 1.02 -18.15
C LEU A 121 36.69 0.04 -17.91
N ILE A 122 36.50 -0.97 -17.06
CA ILE A 122 37.52 -2.01 -16.82
C ILE A 122 37.81 -2.80 -18.10
N ILE A 123 36.77 -3.22 -18.84
CA ILE A 123 36.90 -3.93 -20.10
C ILE A 123 37.67 -3.08 -21.13
N ILE A 124 37.30 -1.80 -21.28
CA ILE A 124 37.99 -0.89 -22.19
C ILE A 124 39.46 -0.71 -21.79
N SER A 125 39.77 -0.58 -20.51
CA SER A 125 41.15 -0.42 -20.04
C SER A 125 41.99 -1.66 -20.31
N LEU A 126 41.43 -2.86 -20.15
CA LEU A 126 42.09 -4.14 -20.48
C LEU A 126 42.34 -4.25 -21.99
N LEU A 127 41.41 -3.87 -22.83
CA LEU A 127 41.57 -3.90 -24.28
C LEU A 127 42.68 -2.92 -24.75
N ILE A 128 42.72 -1.73 -24.16
CA ILE A 128 43.81 -0.77 -24.47
C ILE A 128 45.15 -1.30 -24.00
N TYR A 129 45.22 -1.89 -22.80
CA TYR A 129 46.46 -2.49 -22.28
C TYR A 129 46.96 -3.61 -23.19
N THR A 130 46.11 -4.54 -23.61
CA THR A 130 46.49 -5.62 -24.52
C THR A 130 46.94 -5.11 -25.89
N LEU A 131 46.27 -4.09 -26.43
CA LEU A 131 46.63 -3.44 -27.68
C LEU A 131 48.05 -2.81 -27.60
N VAL A 132 48.31 -2.07 -26.54
CA VAL A 132 49.60 -1.39 -26.33
C VAL A 132 50.71 -2.40 -26.16
N THR A 133 50.52 -3.47 -25.38
CA THR A 133 51.52 -4.52 -25.18
C THR A 133 51.83 -5.28 -26.47
N THR A 134 50.84 -5.58 -27.32
CA THR A 134 51.06 -6.24 -28.62
C THR A 134 51.81 -5.34 -29.60
N ILE A 135 51.51 -4.04 -29.65
CA ILE A 135 52.23 -3.09 -30.51
C ILE A 135 53.71 -2.95 -30.05
N LEU A 136 53.96 -2.88 -28.73
CA LEU A 136 55.31 -2.80 -28.19
C LEU A 136 56.12 -4.09 -28.49
N ALA A 137 55.52 -5.24 -28.32
CA ALA A 137 56.14 -6.52 -28.64
C ALA A 137 56.49 -6.63 -30.15
N ALA A 138 55.61 -6.17 -31.04
CA ALA A 138 55.82 -6.17 -32.47
C ALA A 138 56.95 -5.21 -32.95
N LYS A 139 57.30 -4.18 -32.15
CA LYS A 139 58.40 -3.25 -32.47
C LYS A 139 59.74 -3.70 -31.94
N LEU A 140 59.79 -4.71 -31.07
CA LEU A 140 61.01 -5.25 -30.47
C LEU A 140 61.55 -6.50 -31.21
N VAL A 141 60.78 -7.02 -32.14
CA VAL A 141 61.11 -8.08 -33.07
C VAL A 141 61.43 -7.49 -34.44
#